data_cd4c1e2c1b8a22dad812ed3c8dd8599c
#
_entry.id   cd4c1e2c1b8a22dad812ed3c8dd8599c
#
_cell.length_a   1.000
_cell.length_b   1.000
_cell.length_c   1.000
_cell.angle_alpha   90.00
_cell.angle_beta   90.00
_cell.angle_gamma   90.00
#
_symmetry.space_group_name_H-M   'P 1'
#
loop_
_entity.id
_entity.type
_entity.pdbx_description
1 polymer ?
#
loop_
_entity_poly.entity_id
_entity_poly.type
_entity_poly.pdbx_seq_one_letter_code
_entity_poly.pdbx_strand_id
1 'polypeptide(L)'
;MKRSMYAGRVRSEHVGQKITLKGWVSRRRDLGGLIFIDLRDREGIMQLVINPENVDKEVMETAESLRSEYVIEVTGKVEARTQANDKLATGAVELHVENLTVLNTAKTTPFEIKDGIEANDDTRLRYRYLDLRRPEMLANLKLRAKVTHSIRNYLDELEFIDVETPFLTKSTPEGARDYLVPSRVNQGHFYALPQSPQITKQLLMNAGFDRYYQIVKCFRDEDLRGDRQPEFTQV
;
A
#
# COMPACT_ATOMS: atom_id res chain seq x y z
N MET A 1 -17.10 -14.15 -2.60
CA MET A 1 -17.44 -13.92 -1.16
C MET A 1 -16.64 -12.76 -0.56
N LYS A 2 -17.02 -12.24 0.60
CA LYS A 2 -16.24 -11.25 1.36
C LYS A 2 -15.15 -12.00 2.14
N ARG A 3 -13.88 -11.48 2.21
CA ARG A 3 -12.85 -12.08 3.07
C ARG A 3 -13.26 -12.01 4.54
N SER A 4 -12.91 -13.01 5.33
CA SER A 4 -13.16 -13.01 6.78
C SER A 4 -12.24 -12.00 7.49
N MET A 5 -10.95 -12.02 7.13
CA MET A 5 -9.92 -11.13 7.67
C MET A 5 -8.74 -11.04 6.70
N TYR A 6 -7.74 -10.23 7.05
CA TYR A 6 -6.47 -10.20 6.32
C TYR A 6 -5.59 -11.41 6.69
N ALA A 7 -4.94 -12.00 5.67
CA ALA A 7 -4.06 -13.17 5.84
C ALA A 7 -2.95 -12.92 6.86
N GLY A 8 -2.30 -11.76 6.80
CA GLY A 8 -1.24 -11.40 7.74
C GLY A 8 -1.71 -11.14 9.19
N ARG A 9 -3.02 -11.17 9.47
CA ARG A 9 -3.60 -10.96 10.82
C ARG A 9 -4.05 -12.24 11.51
N VAL A 10 -3.96 -13.39 10.86
CA VAL A 10 -4.32 -14.68 11.47
C VAL A 10 -3.33 -15.01 12.60
N ARG A 11 -3.83 -15.46 13.74
CA ARG A 11 -3.06 -15.80 14.95
C ARG A 11 -3.59 -17.08 15.59
N SER A 12 -2.92 -17.55 16.64
CA SER A 12 -3.28 -18.77 17.39
C SER A 12 -4.71 -18.76 17.96
N GLU A 13 -5.26 -17.59 18.26
CA GLU A 13 -6.65 -17.43 18.72
C GLU A 13 -7.70 -17.80 17.65
N HIS A 14 -7.30 -17.92 16.39
CA HIS A 14 -8.16 -18.33 15.29
C HIS A 14 -8.11 -19.83 14.99
N VAL A 15 -7.30 -20.60 15.73
CA VAL A 15 -7.22 -22.07 15.56
C VAL A 15 -8.61 -22.69 15.71
N GLY A 16 -8.94 -23.60 14.80
CA GLY A 16 -10.23 -24.25 14.70
C GLY A 16 -11.30 -23.48 13.90
N GLN A 17 -11.10 -22.21 13.63
CA GLN A 17 -12.05 -21.39 12.84
C GLN A 17 -11.91 -21.69 11.34
N LYS A 18 -13.06 -21.75 10.67
CA LYS A 18 -13.13 -21.75 9.20
C LYS A 18 -13.16 -20.31 8.68
N ILE A 19 -12.18 -19.93 7.89
CA ILE A 19 -12.02 -18.57 7.39
C ILE A 19 -11.81 -18.54 5.87
N THR A 20 -12.18 -17.40 5.25
CA THR A 20 -11.93 -17.11 3.85
C THR A 20 -10.88 -16.01 3.73
N LEU A 21 -9.80 -16.28 3.02
CA LEU A 21 -8.71 -15.35 2.75
C LEU A 21 -8.62 -15.04 1.27
N LYS A 22 -8.07 -13.86 0.93
CA LYS A 22 -7.78 -13.43 -0.45
C LYS A 22 -6.42 -12.77 -0.48
N GLY A 23 -5.64 -13.07 -1.50
CA GLY A 23 -4.31 -12.48 -1.64
C GLY A 23 -3.61 -12.92 -2.91
N TRP A 24 -2.35 -12.58 -2.98
CA TRP A 24 -1.45 -13.00 -4.04
C TRP A 24 -0.65 -14.22 -3.63
N VAL A 25 -0.46 -15.16 -4.55
CA VAL A 25 0.49 -16.28 -4.40
C VAL A 25 1.90 -15.70 -4.41
N SER A 26 2.55 -15.65 -3.26
CA SER A 26 3.94 -15.20 -3.16
C SER A 26 4.91 -16.32 -3.53
N ARG A 27 4.64 -17.52 -3.04
CA ARG A 27 5.47 -18.70 -3.31
C ARG A 27 4.62 -19.97 -3.27
N ARG A 28 4.90 -20.92 -4.16
CA ARG A 28 4.36 -22.29 -4.14
C ARG A 28 5.50 -23.29 -3.97
N ARG A 29 5.30 -24.29 -3.14
CA ARG A 29 6.21 -25.43 -2.91
C ARG A 29 5.41 -26.70 -2.96
N ASP A 30 5.94 -27.72 -3.60
CA ASP A 30 5.41 -29.07 -3.63
C ASP A 30 6.39 -29.98 -2.91
N LEU A 31 5.92 -30.67 -1.89
CA LEU A 31 6.70 -31.56 -1.06
C LEU A 31 6.02 -32.95 -1.01
N GLY A 32 6.25 -33.75 -2.05
CA GLY A 32 5.70 -35.08 -2.14
C GLY A 32 4.18 -35.15 -2.30
N GLY A 33 3.61 -34.23 -3.05
CA GLY A 33 2.16 -34.14 -3.28
C GLY A 33 1.43 -33.21 -2.30
N LEU A 34 2.07 -32.81 -1.21
CA LEU A 34 1.53 -31.80 -0.29
C LEU A 34 1.95 -30.41 -0.79
N ILE A 35 0.99 -29.57 -1.16
CA ILE A 35 1.27 -28.23 -1.70
C ILE A 35 1.20 -27.18 -0.59
N PHE A 36 2.28 -26.41 -0.47
CA PHE A 36 2.36 -25.25 0.40
C PHE A 36 2.34 -23.96 -0.42
N ILE A 37 1.50 -23.00 -0.02
CA ILE A 37 1.40 -21.70 -0.66
C ILE A 37 1.59 -20.61 0.39
N ASP A 38 2.50 -19.69 0.13
CA ASP A 38 2.62 -18.47 0.90
C ASP A 38 1.66 -17.44 0.29
N LEU A 39 0.50 -17.23 0.90
CA LEU A 39 -0.50 -16.24 0.50
C LEU A 39 -0.15 -14.89 1.12
N ARG A 40 0.11 -13.90 0.29
CA ARG A 40 0.45 -12.55 0.72
C ARG A 40 -0.73 -11.60 0.55
N ASP A 41 -0.95 -10.76 1.53
CA ASP A 41 -1.78 -9.56 1.41
C ASP A 41 -1.07 -8.33 2.00
N ARG A 42 -1.79 -7.22 2.16
CA ARG A 42 -1.22 -5.97 2.70
C ARG A 42 -0.79 -6.04 4.17
N GLU A 43 -1.21 -7.05 4.91
CA GLU A 43 -0.90 -7.21 6.34
C GLU A 43 0.18 -8.27 6.59
N GLY A 44 0.55 -9.05 5.58
CA GLY A 44 1.62 -10.04 5.69
C GLY A 44 1.37 -11.30 4.87
N ILE A 45 1.96 -12.40 5.34
CA ILE A 45 1.95 -13.70 4.68
C ILE A 45 1.28 -14.73 5.59
N MET A 46 0.44 -15.59 5.01
CA MET A 46 -0.13 -16.79 5.64
C MET A 46 0.24 -18.02 4.84
N GLN A 47 0.73 -19.05 5.51
CA GLN A 47 0.94 -20.34 4.87
C GLN A 47 -0.38 -21.08 4.70
N LEU A 48 -0.62 -21.53 3.48
CA LEU A 48 -1.73 -22.43 3.13
C LEU A 48 -1.16 -23.83 2.95
N VAL A 49 -1.92 -24.82 3.36
CA VAL A 49 -1.59 -26.25 3.18
C VAL A 49 -2.72 -26.88 2.39
N ILE A 50 -2.39 -27.49 1.26
CA ILE A 50 -3.31 -28.27 0.43
C ILE A 50 -2.86 -29.72 0.47
N ASN A 51 -3.65 -30.55 1.16
CA ASN A 51 -3.41 -31.97 1.28
C ASN A 51 -4.38 -32.71 0.33
N PRO A 52 -3.86 -33.54 -0.61
CA PRO A 52 -4.70 -34.28 -1.57
C PRO A 52 -5.72 -35.22 -0.90
N GLU A 53 -5.45 -35.65 0.32
CA GLU A 53 -6.39 -36.49 1.09
C GLU A 53 -7.62 -35.71 1.61
N ASN A 54 -7.53 -34.38 1.70
CA ASN A 54 -8.53 -33.52 2.33
C ASN A 54 -9.24 -32.57 1.36
N VAL A 55 -8.88 -32.60 0.08
CA VAL A 55 -9.46 -31.72 -0.94
C VAL A 55 -9.89 -32.50 -2.17
N ASP A 56 -10.85 -31.97 -2.92
CA ASP A 56 -11.26 -32.52 -4.20
C ASP A 56 -10.14 -32.41 -5.26
N LYS A 57 -10.18 -33.31 -6.24
CA LYS A 57 -9.21 -33.36 -7.33
C LYS A 57 -9.10 -32.02 -8.07
N GLU A 58 -10.21 -31.29 -8.28
CA GLU A 58 -10.24 -29.99 -8.92
C GLU A 58 -9.45 -28.93 -8.16
N VAL A 59 -9.54 -28.93 -6.81
CA VAL A 59 -8.78 -28.03 -5.94
C VAL A 59 -7.30 -28.33 -6.06
N MET A 60 -6.93 -29.62 -6.10
CA MET A 60 -5.54 -30.04 -6.24
C MET A 60 -4.96 -29.61 -7.60
N GLU A 61 -5.64 -29.90 -8.71
CA GLU A 61 -5.25 -29.47 -10.06
C GLU A 61 -5.10 -27.94 -10.15
N THR A 62 -6.01 -27.21 -9.51
CA THR A 62 -5.93 -25.74 -9.42
C THR A 62 -4.68 -25.33 -8.66
N ALA A 63 -4.39 -25.94 -7.50
CA ALA A 63 -3.21 -25.63 -6.69
C ALA A 63 -1.89 -25.91 -7.42
N GLU A 64 -1.83 -27.00 -8.20
CA GLU A 64 -0.69 -27.34 -9.07
C GLU A 64 -0.43 -26.30 -10.16
N SER A 65 -1.50 -25.72 -10.70
CA SER A 65 -1.44 -24.71 -11.77
C SER A 65 -1.01 -23.32 -11.31
N LEU A 66 -1.04 -23.04 -10.01
CA LEU A 66 -0.76 -21.72 -9.46
C LEU A 66 0.67 -21.26 -9.74
N ARG A 67 0.77 -19.98 -10.12
CA ARG A 67 2.05 -19.27 -10.32
C ARG A 67 2.12 -18.04 -9.44
N SER A 68 3.33 -17.50 -9.29
CA SER A 68 3.58 -16.28 -8.53
C SER A 68 2.65 -15.14 -8.99
N GLU A 69 2.19 -14.36 -8.02
CA GLU A 69 1.31 -13.20 -8.18
C GLU A 69 -0.11 -13.51 -8.73
N TYR A 70 -0.49 -14.77 -8.90
CA TYR A 70 -1.90 -15.10 -9.09
C TYR A 70 -2.71 -14.63 -7.90
N VAL A 71 -3.90 -14.09 -8.14
CA VAL A 71 -4.85 -13.67 -7.11
C VAL A 71 -5.80 -14.83 -6.84
N ILE A 72 -5.83 -15.28 -5.58
CA ILE A 72 -6.66 -16.41 -5.18
C ILE A 72 -7.58 -16.06 -4.01
N GLU A 73 -8.71 -16.75 -3.96
CA GLU A 73 -9.58 -16.86 -2.81
C GLU A 73 -9.45 -18.29 -2.26
N VAL A 74 -9.24 -18.42 -0.96
CA VAL A 74 -9.16 -19.70 -0.29
C VAL A 74 -10.06 -19.72 0.93
N THR A 75 -10.72 -20.85 1.15
CA THR A 75 -11.48 -21.13 2.37
C THR A 75 -10.95 -22.39 3.00
N GLY A 76 -10.77 -22.39 4.30
CA GLY A 76 -10.25 -23.53 5.01
C GLY A 76 -10.24 -23.30 6.52
N LYS A 77 -9.72 -24.28 7.24
CA LYS A 77 -9.61 -24.30 8.69
C LYS A 77 -8.22 -23.85 9.14
N VAL A 78 -8.16 -22.95 10.12
CA VAL A 78 -6.91 -22.55 10.75
C VAL A 78 -6.44 -23.64 11.70
N GLU A 79 -5.21 -24.08 11.56
CA GLU A 79 -4.59 -25.07 12.44
C GLU A 79 -3.25 -24.57 12.98
N ALA A 80 -2.83 -25.12 14.12
CA ALA A 80 -1.51 -24.85 14.66
C ALA A 80 -0.46 -25.56 13.80
N ARG A 81 0.63 -24.88 13.48
CA ARG A 81 1.75 -25.50 12.76
C ARG A 81 2.49 -26.47 13.66
N THR A 82 2.85 -27.61 13.11
CA THR A 82 3.70 -28.58 13.79
C THR A 82 5.06 -27.98 14.14
N GLN A 83 5.60 -27.14 13.27
CA GLN A 83 6.86 -26.42 13.49
C GLN A 83 6.64 -24.92 13.23
N ALA A 84 6.65 -24.13 14.30
CA ALA A 84 6.47 -22.68 14.22
C ALA A 84 7.60 -22.02 13.42
N ASN A 85 7.28 -20.92 12.75
CA ASN A 85 8.23 -20.08 12.03
C ASN A 85 8.26 -18.67 12.62
N ASP A 86 9.19 -18.39 13.51
CA ASP A 86 9.30 -17.13 14.23
C ASP A 86 9.60 -15.90 13.33
N LYS A 87 9.95 -16.13 12.05
CA LYS A 87 10.17 -15.07 11.08
C LYS A 87 8.87 -14.47 10.53
N LEU A 88 7.74 -15.11 10.76
CA LEU A 88 6.43 -14.67 10.30
C LEU A 88 5.51 -14.39 11.49
N ALA A 89 4.81 -13.29 11.46
CA ALA A 89 3.81 -12.96 12.49
C ALA A 89 2.66 -13.98 12.57
N THR A 90 2.41 -14.73 11.49
CA THR A 90 1.44 -15.84 11.38
C THR A 90 2.09 -17.19 11.57
N GLY A 91 3.38 -17.24 11.90
CA GLY A 91 4.20 -18.45 11.80
C GLY A 91 3.85 -19.58 12.78
N ALA A 92 3.01 -19.31 13.78
CA ALA A 92 2.48 -20.34 14.69
C ALA A 92 1.29 -21.12 14.11
N VAL A 93 0.69 -20.62 13.02
CA VAL A 93 -0.54 -21.16 12.43
C VAL A 93 -0.43 -21.33 10.92
N GLU A 94 -1.28 -22.17 10.35
CA GLU A 94 -1.43 -22.36 8.91
C GLU A 94 -2.91 -22.59 8.56
N LEU A 95 -3.27 -22.36 7.30
CA LEU A 95 -4.63 -22.61 6.82
C LEU A 95 -4.67 -23.91 6.03
N HIS A 96 -5.37 -24.91 6.53
CA HIS A 96 -5.70 -26.12 5.80
C HIS A 96 -6.84 -25.83 4.84
N VAL A 97 -6.52 -25.83 3.54
CA VAL A 97 -7.44 -25.40 2.47
C VAL A 97 -8.47 -26.49 2.22
N GLU A 98 -9.73 -26.06 2.11
CA GLU A 98 -10.86 -26.89 1.67
C GLU A 98 -11.31 -26.48 0.27
N ASN A 99 -11.31 -25.18 -0.03
CA ASN A 99 -11.70 -24.64 -1.32
C ASN A 99 -10.69 -23.58 -1.79
N LEU A 100 -10.42 -23.58 -3.10
CA LEU A 100 -9.50 -22.67 -3.76
C LEU A 100 -10.09 -22.22 -5.09
N THR A 101 -10.07 -20.92 -5.31
CA THR A 101 -10.52 -20.32 -6.57
C THR A 101 -9.49 -19.30 -7.07
N VAL A 102 -9.11 -19.39 -8.34
CA VAL A 102 -8.28 -18.37 -8.98
C VAL A 102 -9.18 -17.20 -9.40
N LEU A 103 -8.98 -16.05 -8.77
CA LEU A 103 -9.71 -14.83 -9.10
C LEU A 103 -9.11 -14.11 -10.30
N ASN A 104 -7.79 -14.17 -10.45
CA ASN A 104 -7.08 -13.60 -11.59
C ASN A 104 -5.70 -14.23 -11.74
N THR A 105 -5.26 -14.39 -12.99
CA THR A 105 -3.91 -14.82 -13.31
C THR A 105 -2.97 -13.62 -13.44
N ALA A 106 -1.67 -13.87 -13.43
CA ALA A 106 -0.65 -12.85 -13.63
C ALA A 106 0.42 -13.33 -14.63
N LYS A 107 0.98 -12.39 -15.39
CA LYS A 107 2.23 -12.62 -16.12
C LYS A 107 3.40 -12.64 -15.14
N THR A 108 4.52 -13.26 -15.55
CA THR A 108 5.77 -13.19 -14.78
C THR A 108 6.16 -11.74 -14.52
N THR A 109 6.40 -11.43 -13.25
CA THR A 109 6.80 -10.08 -12.84
C THR A 109 8.25 -9.77 -13.21
N PRO A 110 8.60 -8.51 -13.51
CA PRO A 110 9.97 -8.13 -13.88
C PRO A 110 10.96 -8.26 -12.71
N PHE A 111 10.49 -8.36 -11.50
CA PHE A 111 11.26 -8.63 -10.28
C PHE A 111 10.38 -9.32 -9.23
N GLU A 112 11.01 -9.95 -8.25
CA GLU A 112 10.31 -10.57 -7.13
C GLU A 112 9.76 -9.52 -6.14
N ILE A 113 8.58 -9.81 -5.58
CA ILE A 113 7.94 -8.93 -4.58
C ILE A 113 8.48 -9.27 -3.17
N LYS A 114 9.73 -8.91 -2.94
CA LYS A 114 10.44 -9.07 -1.65
C LYS A 114 11.40 -7.90 -1.44
N ASP A 115 11.90 -7.74 -0.24
CA ASP A 115 12.96 -6.77 0.04
C ASP A 115 14.33 -7.31 -0.38
N GLY A 116 15.32 -6.40 -0.55
CA GLY A 116 16.67 -6.76 -0.98
C GLY A 116 16.79 -7.24 -2.43
N ILE A 117 15.92 -6.76 -3.34
CA ILE A 117 16.00 -7.07 -4.78
C ILE A 117 17.08 -6.25 -5.46
N GLU A 118 17.71 -6.82 -6.50
CA GLU A 118 18.73 -6.16 -7.33
C GLU A 118 18.14 -5.36 -8.51
N ALA A 119 16.80 -5.21 -8.58
CA ALA A 119 16.17 -4.42 -9.65
C ALA A 119 16.59 -2.95 -9.58
N ASN A 120 16.99 -2.39 -10.73
CA ASN A 120 17.35 -0.98 -10.84
C ASN A 120 16.13 -0.05 -10.64
N ASP A 121 16.39 1.22 -10.35
CA ASP A 121 15.36 2.19 -10.07
C ASP A 121 14.41 2.43 -11.25
N ASP A 122 14.91 2.43 -12.49
CA ASP A 122 14.07 2.59 -13.69
C ASP A 122 13.03 1.49 -13.80
N THR A 123 13.41 0.23 -13.56
CA THR A 123 12.49 -0.90 -13.58
C THR A 123 11.48 -0.80 -12.42
N ARG A 124 11.93 -0.42 -11.23
CA ARG A 124 11.07 -0.23 -10.07
C ARG A 124 10.06 0.91 -10.27
N LEU A 125 10.50 2.02 -10.86
CA LEU A 125 9.63 3.16 -11.18
C LEU A 125 8.62 2.81 -12.29
N ARG A 126 9.06 2.11 -13.34
CA ARG A 126 8.19 1.66 -14.42
C ARG A 126 7.07 0.72 -13.94
N TYR A 127 7.41 -0.15 -13.00
CA TYR A 127 6.47 -1.11 -12.41
C TYR A 127 6.16 -0.74 -10.94
N ARG A 128 5.96 0.55 -10.69
CA ARG A 128 5.81 1.10 -9.34
C ARG A 128 4.71 0.41 -8.51
N TYR A 129 3.62 0.00 -9.14
CA TYR A 129 2.53 -0.74 -8.49
C TYR A 129 2.95 -2.12 -7.95
N LEU A 130 3.98 -2.75 -8.53
CA LEU A 130 4.58 -3.98 -8.01
C LEU A 130 5.59 -3.66 -6.90
N ASP A 131 6.43 -2.64 -7.10
CA ASP A 131 7.40 -2.20 -6.09
C ASP A 131 6.70 -1.82 -4.77
N LEU A 132 5.54 -1.16 -4.84
CA LEU A 132 4.73 -0.80 -3.67
C LEU A 132 4.12 -2.00 -2.92
N ARG A 133 4.12 -3.21 -3.49
CA ARG A 133 3.73 -4.45 -2.79
C ARG A 133 4.84 -4.99 -1.89
N ARG A 134 6.08 -4.55 -2.06
CA ARG A 134 7.20 -4.98 -1.22
C ARG A 134 6.99 -4.53 0.23
N PRO A 135 7.35 -5.38 1.21
CA PRO A 135 7.12 -5.07 2.62
C PRO A 135 7.67 -3.72 3.06
N GLU A 136 8.92 -3.40 2.71
CA GLU A 136 9.58 -2.12 3.02
C GLU A 136 8.80 -0.92 2.47
N MET A 137 8.44 -0.97 1.17
CA MET A 137 7.73 0.14 0.53
C MET A 137 6.33 0.33 1.11
N LEU A 138 5.63 -0.77 1.38
CA LEU A 138 4.33 -0.74 2.04
C LEU A 138 4.43 -0.19 3.46
N ALA A 139 5.47 -0.58 4.22
CA ALA A 139 5.72 -0.08 5.58
C ALA A 139 5.95 1.43 5.59
N ASN A 140 6.72 1.95 4.64
CA ASN A 140 6.98 3.39 4.49
C ASN A 140 5.67 4.17 4.24
N LEU A 141 4.79 3.67 3.36
CA LEU A 141 3.49 4.30 3.11
C LEU A 141 2.55 4.23 4.32
N LYS A 142 2.53 3.10 5.03
CA LYS A 142 1.77 2.95 6.28
C LYS A 142 2.27 3.91 7.36
N LEU A 143 3.60 4.05 7.50
CA LEU A 143 4.21 4.99 8.44
C LEU A 143 3.82 6.43 8.10
N ARG A 144 3.95 6.82 6.82
CA ARG A 144 3.53 8.15 6.35
C ARG A 144 2.06 8.44 6.68
N ALA A 145 1.17 7.49 6.40
CA ALA A 145 -0.26 7.63 6.71
C ALA A 145 -0.51 7.78 8.22
N LYS A 146 0.21 7.01 9.05
CA LYS A 146 0.11 7.09 10.50
C LYS A 146 0.61 8.43 11.04
N VAL A 147 1.74 8.93 10.53
CA VAL A 147 2.29 10.25 10.90
C VAL A 147 1.29 11.36 10.55
N THR A 148 0.77 11.35 9.31
CA THR A 148 -0.23 12.33 8.86
C THR A 148 -1.48 12.32 9.75
N HIS A 149 -1.97 11.13 10.10
CA HIS A 149 -3.13 10.99 10.99
C HIS A 149 -2.84 11.51 12.41
N SER A 150 -1.66 11.20 12.94
CA SER A 150 -1.23 11.69 14.26
C SER A 150 -1.13 13.21 14.32
N ILE A 151 -0.60 13.84 13.25
CA ILE A 151 -0.52 15.30 13.15
C ILE A 151 -1.93 15.92 13.17
N ARG A 152 -2.86 15.36 12.37
CA ARG A 152 -4.25 15.84 12.35
C ARG A 152 -4.89 15.75 13.72
N ASN A 153 -4.86 14.58 14.36
CA ASN A 153 -5.46 14.40 15.67
C ASN A 153 -4.88 15.38 16.71
N TYR A 154 -3.55 15.56 16.72
CA TYR A 154 -2.91 16.49 17.63
C TYR A 154 -3.34 17.95 17.44
N LEU A 155 -3.44 18.38 16.17
CA LEU A 155 -3.86 19.74 15.86
C LEU A 155 -5.36 19.96 16.10
N ASP A 156 -6.18 18.95 15.81
CA ASP A 156 -7.63 18.98 16.11
C ASP A 156 -7.89 19.07 17.62
N GLU A 157 -7.12 18.34 18.45
CA GLU A 157 -7.18 18.43 19.94
C GLU A 157 -6.81 19.84 20.46
N LEU A 158 -6.02 20.57 19.69
CA LEU A 158 -5.62 21.95 20.00
C LEU A 158 -6.57 22.99 19.34
N GLU A 159 -7.70 22.55 18.80
CA GLU A 159 -8.72 23.38 18.13
C GLU A 159 -8.23 24.12 16.88
N PHE A 160 -7.23 23.57 16.17
CA PHE A 160 -6.86 24.05 14.86
C PHE A 160 -7.88 23.60 13.82
N ILE A 161 -8.17 24.47 12.84
CA ILE A 161 -9.11 24.19 11.75
C ILE A 161 -8.34 23.76 10.51
N ASP A 162 -8.60 22.55 9.96
CA ASP A 162 -8.04 22.09 8.68
C ASP A 162 -8.77 22.77 7.52
N VAL A 163 -8.09 23.61 6.77
CA VAL A 163 -8.67 24.35 5.64
C VAL A 163 -7.88 24.11 4.37
N GLU A 164 -8.51 23.52 3.35
CA GLU A 164 -7.93 23.39 2.03
C GLU A 164 -7.87 24.73 1.30
N THR A 165 -6.72 25.03 0.70
CA THR A 165 -6.48 26.23 -0.08
C THR A 165 -6.35 25.92 -1.57
N PRO A 166 -6.68 26.86 -2.49
CA PRO A 166 -6.57 26.62 -3.92
C PRO A 166 -5.16 26.33 -4.40
N PHE A 167 -5.04 25.38 -5.35
CA PHE A 167 -3.78 25.09 -6.06
C PHE A 167 -3.60 25.93 -7.33
N LEU A 168 -4.69 26.32 -7.99
CA LEU A 168 -4.62 27.21 -9.15
C LEU A 168 -4.68 28.65 -8.66
N THR A 169 -3.51 29.24 -8.47
CA THR A 169 -3.36 30.59 -7.91
C THR A 169 -2.77 31.55 -8.93
N LYS A 170 -2.63 32.79 -8.55
CA LYS A 170 -1.84 33.80 -9.28
C LYS A 170 -0.36 33.60 -8.92
N SER A 171 0.53 33.81 -9.89
CA SER A 171 1.98 33.82 -9.64
C SER A 171 2.35 34.80 -8.54
N THR A 172 3.22 34.37 -7.62
CA THR A 172 3.70 35.20 -6.50
C THR A 172 5.21 35.18 -6.44
N PRO A 173 5.87 36.32 -6.16
CA PRO A 173 7.34 36.39 -6.10
C PRO A 173 7.87 35.86 -4.76
N GLU A 174 7.81 34.54 -4.54
CA GLU A 174 8.23 33.90 -3.28
C GLU A 174 9.67 33.34 -3.32
N GLY A 175 10.48 33.73 -4.29
CA GLY A 175 11.90 33.38 -4.34
C GLY A 175 12.28 32.22 -5.26
N ALA A 176 11.49 31.16 -5.37
CA ALA A 176 11.64 30.11 -6.39
C ALA A 176 10.84 30.48 -7.66
N ARG A 177 11.07 29.74 -8.76
CA ARG A 177 10.21 29.86 -9.94
C ARG A 177 8.93 29.06 -9.74
N ASP A 178 7.82 29.60 -10.24
CA ASP A 178 6.52 28.94 -10.22
C ASP A 178 6.38 27.96 -11.38
N TYR A 179 5.73 26.83 -11.15
CA TYR A 179 5.16 26.03 -12.23
C TYR A 179 3.92 26.71 -12.78
N LEU A 180 3.91 27.02 -14.08
CA LEU A 180 2.80 27.71 -14.75
C LEU A 180 1.87 26.69 -15.43
N VAL A 181 0.56 26.90 -15.23
CA VAL A 181 -0.49 26.09 -15.86
C VAL A 181 -1.26 26.98 -16.85
N PRO A 182 -1.17 26.74 -18.17
CA PRO A 182 -1.85 27.54 -19.16
C PRO A 182 -3.37 27.39 -19.05
N SER A 183 -4.12 28.50 -19.13
CA SER A 183 -5.56 28.46 -19.16
C SER A 183 -6.07 28.21 -20.58
N ARG A 184 -6.91 27.17 -20.74
CA ARG A 184 -7.59 26.92 -22.03
C ARG A 184 -8.77 27.84 -22.27
N VAL A 185 -9.40 28.32 -21.21
CA VAL A 185 -10.57 29.19 -21.27
C VAL A 185 -10.16 30.65 -21.52
N ASN A 186 -9.10 31.10 -20.87
CA ASN A 186 -8.57 32.44 -21.00
C ASN A 186 -7.24 32.41 -21.76
N GLN A 187 -7.28 32.57 -23.07
CA GLN A 187 -6.08 32.50 -23.91
C GLN A 187 -5.06 33.59 -23.50
N GLY A 188 -3.78 33.19 -23.43
CA GLY A 188 -2.69 34.07 -23.00
C GLY A 188 -2.57 34.29 -21.50
N HIS A 189 -3.42 33.64 -20.70
CA HIS A 189 -3.37 33.67 -19.24
C HIS A 189 -2.88 32.33 -18.64
N PHE A 190 -2.25 32.41 -17.48
CA PHE A 190 -1.69 31.27 -16.77
C PHE A 190 -2.11 31.32 -15.30
N TYR A 191 -2.32 30.13 -14.75
CA TYR A 191 -2.29 29.90 -13.31
C TYR A 191 -0.88 29.52 -12.89
N ALA A 192 -0.57 29.71 -11.61
CA ALA A 192 0.64 29.20 -10.99
C ALA A 192 0.28 28.16 -9.91
N LEU A 193 1.13 27.14 -9.77
CA LEU A 193 1.04 26.20 -8.64
C LEU A 193 1.72 26.83 -7.42
N PRO A 194 1.15 26.69 -6.19
CA PRO A 194 1.64 27.39 -5.02
C PRO A 194 2.98 26.84 -4.56
N GLN A 195 3.94 27.71 -4.30
CA GLN A 195 5.20 27.38 -3.64
C GLN A 195 5.02 27.15 -2.14
N SER A 196 4.02 27.83 -1.57
CA SER A 196 3.51 27.67 -0.21
C SER A 196 2.10 28.25 -0.11
N PRO A 197 1.27 27.91 0.88
CA PRO A 197 -0.03 28.53 1.11
C PRO A 197 0.07 29.89 1.85
N GLN A 198 1.20 30.58 1.78
CA GLN A 198 1.53 31.74 2.62
C GLN A 198 0.49 32.87 2.55
N ILE A 199 0.07 33.26 1.34
CA ILE A 199 -0.91 34.33 1.18
C ILE A 199 -2.27 33.91 1.74
N THR A 200 -2.70 32.68 1.43
CA THR A 200 -4.01 32.18 1.85
C THR A 200 -4.07 32.01 3.37
N LYS A 201 -3.01 31.51 4.00
CA LYS A 201 -3.00 31.37 5.47
C LYS A 201 -3.04 32.74 6.15
N GLN A 202 -2.39 33.76 5.61
CA GLN A 202 -2.50 35.14 6.16
C GLN A 202 -3.93 35.68 6.03
N LEU A 203 -4.60 35.40 4.90
CA LEU A 203 -5.99 35.78 4.72
C LEU A 203 -6.93 35.09 5.71
N LEU A 204 -6.69 33.78 5.97
CA LEU A 204 -7.45 33.03 6.97
C LEU A 204 -7.24 33.58 8.38
N MET A 205 -6.00 33.92 8.76
CA MET A 205 -5.72 34.56 10.05
C MET A 205 -6.42 35.92 10.18
N ASN A 206 -6.36 36.75 9.14
CA ASN A 206 -7.06 38.05 9.10
C ASN A 206 -8.59 37.87 9.14
N ALA A 207 -9.11 36.77 8.63
CA ALA A 207 -10.54 36.43 8.69
C ALA A 207 -11.00 35.93 10.08
N GLY A 208 -10.07 35.81 11.04
CA GLY A 208 -10.40 35.43 12.42
C GLY A 208 -10.37 33.96 12.69
N PHE A 209 -9.67 33.12 11.87
CA PHE A 209 -9.56 31.69 12.13
C PHE A 209 -8.70 31.35 13.35
N ASP A 210 -7.84 32.27 13.82
CA ASP A 210 -6.99 32.13 15.02
C ASP A 210 -6.02 30.95 14.93
N ARG A 211 -6.51 29.73 14.75
CA ARG A 211 -5.75 28.49 14.63
C ARG A 211 -6.11 27.76 13.34
N TYR A 212 -5.16 27.72 12.42
CA TYR A 212 -5.29 27.10 11.11
C TYR A 212 -4.17 26.09 10.89
N TYR A 213 -4.46 25.01 10.22
CA TYR A 213 -3.45 24.13 9.64
C TYR A 213 -3.91 23.57 8.29
N GLN A 214 -2.96 23.01 7.56
CA GLN A 214 -3.22 22.30 6.32
C GLN A 214 -2.07 21.34 6.03
N ILE A 215 -2.37 20.13 5.56
CA ILE A 215 -1.37 19.23 4.97
C ILE A 215 -1.44 19.41 3.47
N VAL A 216 -0.50 20.15 2.91
CA VAL A 216 -0.59 20.71 1.56
C VAL A 216 0.57 20.31 0.67
N LYS A 217 0.28 20.14 -0.63
CA LYS A 217 1.29 20.02 -1.67
C LYS A 217 1.81 21.39 -2.05
N CYS A 218 3.14 21.49 -2.16
CA CYS A 218 3.84 22.68 -2.63
C CYS A 218 4.73 22.32 -3.81
N PHE A 219 4.95 23.29 -4.68
CA PHE A 219 5.61 23.10 -5.96
C PHE A 219 6.68 24.19 -6.17
N ARG A 220 7.89 23.80 -6.55
CA ARG A 220 8.98 24.74 -6.85
C ARG A 220 9.73 24.29 -8.07
N ASP A 221 9.80 25.13 -9.08
CA ASP A 221 10.56 24.92 -10.30
C ASP A 221 12.00 25.44 -10.11
N GLU A 222 12.77 24.70 -9.34
CA GLU A 222 14.17 25.00 -9.03
C GLU A 222 15.05 23.76 -9.21
N ASP A 223 16.36 23.94 -9.16
CA ASP A 223 17.32 22.87 -9.37
C ASP A 223 17.12 21.74 -8.36
N LEU A 224 16.97 20.52 -8.89
CA LEU A 224 16.80 19.30 -8.10
C LEU A 224 18.10 18.96 -7.37
N ARG A 225 17.97 18.58 -6.11
CA ARG A 225 19.05 18.04 -5.29
C ARG A 225 18.59 16.72 -4.66
N GLY A 226 19.53 15.97 -4.08
CA GLY A 226 19.19 14.68 -3.46
C GLY A 226 18.10 14.74 -2.39
N ASP A 227 17.94 15.88 -1.73
CA ASP A 227 16.96 16.17 -0.67
C ASP A 227 15.80 17.09 -1.11
N ARG A 228 15.78 17.53 -2.37
CA ARG A 228 14.78 18.48 -2.91
C ARG A 228 14.06 17.89 -4.10
N GLN A 229 12.75 17.86 -4.00
CA GLN A 229 11.84 17.45 -5.07
C GLN A 229 11.03 18.65 -5.57
N PRO A 230 10.64 18.68 -6.86
CA PRO A 230 9.82 19.77 -7.42
C PRO A 230 8.43 19.82 -6.79
N GLU A 231 7.96 18.72 -6.24
CA GLU A 231 6.70 18.58 -5.52
C GLU A 231 6.97 17.96 -4.14
N PHE A 232 6.54 18.60 -3.09
CA PHE A 232 6.68 18.13 -1.72
C PHE A 232 5.45 18.43 -0.88
N THR A 233 5.33 17.78 0.26
CA THR A 233 4.24 18.00 1.22
C THR A 233 4.79 18.71 2.44
N GLN A 234 4.09 19.74 2.89
CA GLN A 234 4.35 20.41 4.17
C GLN A 234 3.10 20.48 5.03
N VAL A 235 3.29 20.77 6.28
CA VAL A 235 2.24 21.03 7.27
C VAL A 235 2.38 22.47 7.73
#